data_06d9a22f690fe5a7c51adf0a325af9cb
#
_entry.id   06d9a22f690fe5a7c51adf0a325af9cb
#
_cell.length_a   1.000
_cell.length_b   1.000
_cell.length_c   1.000
_cell.angle_alpha   90.00
_cell.angle_beta   90.00
_cell.angle_gamma   90.00
#
_symmetry.space_group_name_H-M   'P 1'
#
loop_
_entity.id
_entity.type
_entity.pdbx_description
1 polymer ?
#
loop_
_entity_poly.entity_id
_entity_poly.type
_entity_poly.pdbx_seq_one_letter_code
_entity_poly.pdbx_strand_id
1 'polypeptide(L)'
;MDASPQHAPDAPTLWRALQLCQRARHAAEDTLDTLRRELHAAEQALACSQYELEQVRDLSYRDGLTGLHNRLGFGLTAARTLAEHADAARGLCLLFIDLENLKDINDRFGHAVGDALLQQVGARLVHAARHEDRVCRHGGGEFLCLLPQVRREDHALSVARKLIDSVQAPLELGDARVDLRASVGIALYPSDGLTTATLIAHAATRVSRVFTTNTPTSAQTIPSHAPTARAHATLRA
;
A
#
# COMPACT_ATOMS: atom_id res chain seq x y z
N MET A 1 -68.22 -55.72 16.68
CA MET A 1 -67.01 -54.95 16.44
C MET A 1 -65.96 -55.44 17.39
N ASP A 2 -65.12 -56.34 16.89
CA ASP A 2 -64.14 -57.07 17.70
C ASP A 2 -62.82 -56.39 17.58
N ALA A 3 -62.43 -55.68 18.63
CA ALA A 3 -61.11 -55.05 18.69
C ALA A 3 -60.11 -56.09 19.20
N SER A 4 -59.47 -56.79 18.28
CA SER A 4 -58.39 -57.71 18.61
C SER A 4 -57.31 -56.96 19.45
N PRO A 5 -56.88 -57.50 20.58
CA PRO A 5 -55.80 -56.89 21.39
C PRO A 5 -54.53 -56.92 20.59
N GLN A 6 -53.98 -55.74 20.33
CA GLN A 6 -52.63 -55.63 19.76
C GLN A 6 -51.67 -56.35 20.73
N HIS A 7 -51.08 -57.44 20.28
CA HIS A 7 -50.04 -58.16 21.04
C HIS A 7 -48.84 -57.20 21.30
N ALA A 8 -48.66 -56.89 22.58
CA ALA A 8 -47.47 -56.21 23.00
C ALA A 8 -46.23 -57.06 22.58
N PRO A 9 -45.18 -56.47 22.03
CA PRO A 9 -44.00 -57.23 21.64
C PRO A 9 -43.36 -57.91 22.85
N ASP A 10 -42.90 -59.14 22.64
CA ASP A 10 -42.30 -59.95 23.72
C ASP A 10 -40.97 -59.37 24.16
N ALA A 11 -40.51 -59.64 25.37
CA ALA A 11 -39.31 -59.12 25.97
C ALA A 11 -38.02 -59.33 25.09
N PRO A 12 -37.79 -60.47 24.42
CA PRO A 12 -36.74 -60.72 23.50
C PRO A 12 -36.70 -59.75 22.29
N THR A 13 -37.86 -59.46 21.73
CA THR A 13 -38.01 -58.54 20.57
C THR A 13 -37.68 -57.10 20.97
N LEU A 14 -38.16 -56.64 22.12
CA LEU A 14 -37.80 -55.31 22.68
C LEU A 14 -36.30 -55.18 22.97
N TRP A 15 -35.69 -56.24 23.48
CA TRP A 15 -34.25 -56.29 23.74
C TRP A 15 -33.42 -56.14 22.45
N ARG A 16 -33.78 -56.87 21.39
CA ARG A 16 -33.14 -56.75 20.07
C ARG A 16 -33.31 -55.33 19.49
N ALA A 17 -34.49 -54.77 19.57
CA ALA A 17 -34.75 -53.39 19.10
C ALA A 17 -33.88 -52.36 19.85
N LEU A 18 -33.78 -52.49 21.18
CA LEU A 18 -32.93 -51.63 22.01
C LEU A 18 -31.46 -51.73 21.63
N GLN A 19 -30.96 -52.96 21.44
CA GLN A 19 -29.57 -53.16 21.00
C GLN A 19 -29.29 -52.54 19.63
N LEU A 20 -30.23 -52.67 18.66
CA LEU A 20 -30.09 -52.05 17.34
C LEU A 20 -30.08 -50.52 17.43
N CYS A 21 -30.97 -49.93 18.24
CA CYS A 21 -30.98 -48.48 18.48
C CYS A 21 -29.67 -47.99 19.13
N GLN A 22 -29.12 -48.73 20.10
CA GLN A 22 -27.87 -48.38 20.74
C GLN A 22 -26.70 -48.44 19.73
N ARG A 23 -26.63 -49.48 18.89
CA ARG A 23 -25.60 -49.57 17.82
C ARG A 23 -25.71 -48.44 16.79
N ALA A 24 -26.95 -48.15 16.36
CA ALA A 24 -27.20 -47.06 15.43
C ALA A 24 -26.80 -45.68 16.02
N ARG A 25 -27.07 -45.48 17.32
CA ARG A 25 -26.65 -44.25 18.04
C ARG A 25 -25.13 -44.14 18.08
N HIS A 26 -24.41 -45.17 18.48
CA HIS A 26 -22.95 -45.15 18.52
C HIS A 26 -22.34 -44.90 17.12
N ALA A 27 -22.85 -45.56 16.08
CA ALA A 27 -22.42 -45.32 14.72
C ALA A 27 -22.65 -43.86 14.25
N ALA A 28 -23.77 -43.25 14.66
CA ALA A 28 -24.08 -41.86 14.38
C ALA A 28 -23.13 -40.91 15.15
N GLU A 29 -22.85 -41.21 16.43
CA GLU A 29 -21.90 -40.46 17.25
C GLU A 29 -20.48 -40.50 16.64
N ASP A 30 -20.00 -41.68 16.23
CA ASP A 30 -18.69 -41.84 15.56
C ASP A 30 -18.61 -41.06 14.24
N THR A 31 -19.71 -41.06 13.47
CA THR A 31 -19.82 -40.31 12.22
C THR A 31 -19.78 -38.80 12.48
N LEU A 32 -20.50 -38.31 13.47
CA LEU A 32 -20.51 -36.91 13.87
C LEU A 32 -19.13 -36.45 14.30
N ASP A 33 -18.41 -37.27 15.08
CA ASP A 33 -17.06 -36.92 15.53
C ASP A 33 -16.06 -36.94 14.36
N THR A 34 -16.25 -37.76 13.37
CA THR A 34 -15.46 -37.77 12.14
C THR A 34 -15.70 -36.51 11.32
N LEU A 35 -16.99 -36.17 11.08
CA LEU A 35 -17.37 -34.96 10.35
C LEU A 35 -16.88 -33.67 11.06
N ARG A 36 -16.93 -33.63 12.38
CA ARG A 36 -16.38 -32.49 13.16
C ARG A 36 -14.88 -32.33 12.94
N ARG A 37 -14.14 -33.45 12.93
CA ARG A 37 -12.69 -33.38 12.66
C ARG A 37 -12.39 -32.94 11.24
N GLU A 38 -13.14 -33.42 10.25
CA GLU A 38 -12.98 -33.01 8.85
C GLU A 38 -13.33 -31.53 8.65
N LEU A 39 -14.41 -31.05 9.27
CA LEU A 39 -14.80 -29.64 9.22
C LEU A 39 -13.69 -28.76 9.82
N HIS A 40 -13.19 -29.11 11.00
CA HIS A 40 -12.13 -28.34 11.64
C HIS A 40 -10.83 -28.31 10.81
N ALA A 41 -10.47 -29.44 10.19
CA ALA A 41 -9.31 -29.49 9.29
C ALA A 41 -9.52 -28.63 8.03
N ALA A 42 -10.74 -28.63 7.46
CA ALA A 42 -11.08 -27.77 6.31
C ALA A 42 -11.06 -26.28 6.67
N GLU A 43 -11.56 -25.91 7.84
CA GLU A 43 -11.52 -24.52 8.34
C GLU A 43 -10.07 -24.05 8.53
N GLN A 44 -9.20 -24.89 9.08
CA GLN A 44 -7.77 -24.56 9.23
C GLN A 44 -7.07 -24.41 7.87
N ALA A 45 -7.33 -25.31 6.92
CA ALA A 45 -6.78 -25.23 5.57
C ALA A 45 -7.23 -23.95 4.83
N LEU A 46 -8.51 -23.58 4.98
CA LEU A 46 -9.06 -22.35 4.42
C LEU A 46 -8.39 -21.11 5.02
N ALA A 47 -8.24 -21.06 6.34
CA ALA A 47 -7.57 -19.94 7.03
C ALA A 47 -6.10 -19.80 6.57
N CYS A 48 -5.37 -20.91 6.43
CA CYS A 48 -4.00 -20.91 5.91
C CYS A 48 -3.93 -20.37 4.47
N SER A 49 -4.81 -20.87 3.59
CA SER A 49 -4.87 -20.41 2.20
C SER A 49 -5.25 -18.93 2.08
N GLN A 50 -6.16 -18.44 2.90
CA GLN A 50 -6.51 -17.02 2.95
C GLN A 50 -5.33 -16.16 3.39
N TYR A 51 -4.59 -16.59 4.42
CA TYR A 51 -3.38 -15.90 4.86
C TYR A 51 -2.32 -15.83 3.77
N GLU A 52 -2.05 -16.94 3.07
CA GLU A 52 -1.11 -16.99 1.94
C GLU A 52 -1.53 -16.05 0.80
N LEU A 53 -2.82 -16.03 0.46
CA LEU A 53 -3.37 -15.13 -0.55
C LEU A 53 -3.21 -13.65 -0.15
N GLU A 54 -3.41 -13.31 1.12
CA GLU A 54 -3.19 -11.94 1.62
C GLU A 54 -1.72 -11.53 1.53
N GLN A 55 -0.78 -12.42 1.87
CA GLN A 55 0.65 -12.16 1.74
C GLN A 55 1.05 -11.93 0.27
N VAL A 56 0.60 -12.78 -0.65
CA VAL A 56 0.87 -12.61 -2.09
C VAL A 56 0.24 -11.32 -2.63
N ARG A 57 -0.96 -10.98 -2.19
CA ARG A 57 -1.63 -9.71 -2.53
C ARG A 57 -0.83 -8.51 -2.07
N ASP A 58 -0.39 -8.50 -0.82
CA ASP A 58 0.39 -7.39 -0.26
C ASP A 58 1.69 -7.18 -1.04
N LEU A 59 2.40 -8.25 -1.37
CA LEU A 59 3.60 -8.19 -2.22
C LEU A 59 3.29 -7.67 -3.63
N SER A 60 2.13 -8.04 -4.20
CA SER A 60 1.72 -7.61 -5.54
C SER A 60 1.25 -6.15 -5.61
N TYR A 61 0.82 -5.57 -4.49
CA TYR A 61 0.23 -4.22 -4.44
C TYR A 61 1.16 -3.16 -3.86
N ARG A 62 2.37 -3.54 -3.46
CA ARG A 62 3.37 -2.61 -2.95
C ARG A 62 4.53 -2.43 -3.90
N ASP A 63 5.14 -1.25 -3.85
CA ASP A 63 6.40 -0.94 -4.49
C ASP A 63 7.55 -1.50 -3.65
N GLY A 64 8.38 -2.35 -4.25
CA GLY A 64 9.44 -3.08 -3.53
C GLY A 64 10.54 -2.19 -2.97
N LEU A 65 10.71 -0.96 -3.48
CA LEU A 65 11.71 -0.02 -2.99
C LEU A 65 11.20 0.81 -1.81
N THR A 66 10.00 1.38 -1.94
CA THR A 66 9.46 2.36 -0.98
C THR A 66 8.47 1.78 0.01
N GLY A 67 7.95 0.57 -0.23
CA GLY A 67 6.90 -0.06 0.57
C GLY A 67 5.50 0.57 0.41
N LEU A 68 5.38 1.66 -0.36
CA LEU A 68 4.12 2.30 -0.66
C LEU A 68 3.23 1.41 -1.55
N HIS A 69 1.95 1.77 -1.71
CA HIS A 69 1.18 1.17 -2.79
C HIS A 69 1.90 1.39 -4.13
N ASN A 70 1.94 0.35 -4.96
CA ASN A 70 2.32 0.49 -6.35
C ASN A 70 1.11 0.93 -7.20
N ARG A 71 1.31 1.08 -8.50
CA ARG A 71 0.26 1.48 -9.45
C ARG A 71 -0.99 0.60 -9.37
N LEU A 72 -0.83 -0.72 -9.22
CA LEU A 72 -1.95 -1.66 -9.15
C LEU A 72 -2.72 -1.53 -7.83
N GLY A 73 -2.02 -1.53 -6.69
CA GLY A 73 -2.61 -1.37 -5.37
C GLY A 73 -3.33 -0.03 -5.21
N PHE A 74 -2.75 1.04 -5.77
CA PHE A 74 -3.39 2.35 -5.79
C PHE A 74 -4.66 2.36 -6.63
N GLY A 75 -4.63 1.76 -7.84
CA GLY A 75 -5.79 1.70 -8.72
C GLY A 75 -7.00 1.05 -8.07
N LEU A 76 -6.80 -0.06 -7.35
CA LEU A 76 -7.86 -0.74 -6.61
C LEU A 76 -8.40 0.11 -5.45
N THR A 77 -7.51 0.71 -4.68
CA THR A 77 -7.89 1.58 -3.55
C THR A 77 -8.63 2.81 -4.03
N ALA A 78 -8.15 3.46 -5.10
CA ALA A 78 -8.77 4.64 -5.67
C ALA A 78 -10.15 4.34 -6.27
N ALA A 79 -10.30 3.21 -6.98
CA ALA A 79 -11.60 2.80 -7.53
C ALA A 79 -12.64 2.56 -6.43
N ARG A 80 -12.23 1.93 -5.33
CA ARG A 80 -13.08 1.73 -4.16
C ARG A 80 -13.46 3.07 -3.52
N THR A 81 -12.50 3.95 -3.29
CA THR A 81 -12.74 5.28 -2.71
C THR A 81 -13.67 6.11 -3.61
N LEU A 82 -13.51 6.06 -4.94
CA LEU A 82 -14.41 6.70 -5.88
C LEU A 82 -15.84 6.17 -5.77
N ALA A 83 -16.01 4.86 -5.64
CA ALA A 83 -17.33 4.25 -5.47
C ALA A 83 -18.00 4.68 -4.14
N GLU A 84 -17.23 4.77 -3.06
CA GLU A 84 -17.70 5.25 -1.74
C GLU A 84 -18.04 6.75 -1.75
N HIS A 85 -17.46 7.53 -2.66
CA HIS A 85 -17.65 8.97 -2.83
C HIS A 85 -18.45 9.33 -4.10
N ALA A 86 -19.11 8.36 -4.72
CA ALA A 86 -19.97 8.57 -5.90
C ALA A 86 -21.06 9.63 -5.64
N ASP A 87 -21.43 9.82 -4.38
CA ASP A 87 -22.19 10.98 -3.95
C ASP A 87 -21.25 12.20 -3.91
N ALA A 88 -21.34 13.07 -4.94
CA ALA A 88 -20.49 14.25 -5.15
C ALA A 88 -20.39 15.20 -3.92
N ALA A 89 -21.21 14.92 -2.90
CA ALA A 89 -21.22 15.63 -1.63
C ALA A 89 -19.90 15.55 -0.85
N ARG A 90 -19.09 14.50 -0.99
CA ARG A 90 -17.89 14.30 -0.17
C ARG A 90 -16.59 14.83 -0.76
N GLY A 91 -16.51 14.98 -2.09
CA GLY A 91 -15.31 15.46 -2.80
C GLY A 91 -14.13 14.46 -2.74
N LEU A 92 -13.30 14.49 -3.76
CA LEU A 92 -12.07 13.72 -3.83
C LEU A 92 -11.08 14.49 -4.69
N CYS A 93 -9.82 14.53 -4.30
CA CYS A 93 -8.74 15.12 -5.07
C CYS A 93 -7.64 14.09 -5.31
N LEU A 94 -7.07 14.10 -6.51
CA LEU A 94 -5.88 13.35 -6.86
C LEU A 94 -4.74 14.31 -7.15
N LEU A 95 -3.60 14.10 -6.50
CA LEU A 95 -2.36 14.79 -6.78
C LEU A 95 -1.41 13.87 -7.55
N PHE A 96 -0.79 14.39 -8.59
CA PHE A 96 0.32 13.76 -9.31
C PHE A 96 1.58 14.54 -9.01
N ILE A 97 2.55 13.92 -8.35
CA ILE A 97 3.82 14.52 -7.92
C ILE A 97 4.94 13.92 -8.77
N ASP A 98 5.76 14.76 -9.39
CA ASP A 98 6.89 14.37 -10.22
C ASP A 98 8.19 14.97 -9.69
N LEU A 99 9.22 14.14 -9.53
CA LEU A 99 10.56 14.53 -9.10
C LEU A 99 11.40 14.92 -10.32
N GLU A 100 11.63 16.22 -10.51
CA GLU A 100 12.21 16.76 -11.75
C GLU A 100 13.69 16.40 -11.96
N ASN A 101 14.49 16.34 -10.90
CA ASN A 101 15.94 16.18 -11.00
C ASN A 101 16.48 14.83 -10.50
N LEU A 102 15.62 13.81 -10.43
CA LEU A 102 16.02 12.46 -10.00
C LEU A 102 17.10 11.86 -10.90
N LYS A 103 17.02 12.10 -12.22
CA LYS A 103 18.03 11.63 -13.17
C LYS A 103 19.39 12.28 -12.90
N ASP A 104 19.44 13.58 -12.72
CA ASP A 104 20.69 14.31 -12.44
C ASP A 104 21.34 13.82 -11.13
N ILE A 105 20.50 13.49 -10.13
CA ILE A 105 20.95 12.94 -8.85
C ILE A 105 21.56 11.55 -9.05
N ASN A 106 20.87 10.68 -9.81
CA ASN A 106 21.38 9.36 -10.15
C ASN A 106 22.71 9.42 -10.91
N ASP A 107 22.80 10.30 -11.90
CA ASP A 107 24.00 10.45 -12.74
C ASP A 107 25.18 11.00 -11.91
N ARG A 108 24.92 11.85 -10.91
CA ARG A 108 25.94 12.46 -10.05
C ARG A 108 26.36 11.59 -8.88
N PHE A 109 25.43 10.93 -8.20
CA PHE A 109 25.66 10.25 -6.92
C PHE A 109 25.45 8.74 -6.99
N GLY A 110 25.00 8.21 -8.12
CA GLY A 110 24.70 6.80 -8.35
C GLY A 110 23.28 6.40 -7.95
N HIS A 111 22.82 5.27 -8.49
CA HIS A 111 21.46 4.75 -8.28
C HIS A 111 21.15 4.43 -6.82
N ALA A 112 22.14 4.00 -6.02
CA ALA A 112 21.92 3.72 -4.60
C ALA A 112 21.47 4.96 -3.81
N VAL A 113 22.01 6.14 -4.15
CA VAL A 113 21.59 7.42 -3.55
C VAL A 113 20.21 7.81 -4.05
N GLY A 114 19.90 7.60 -5.34
CA GLY A 114 18.58 7.81 -5.88
C GLY A 114 17.50 6.89 -5.26
N ASP A 115 17.83 5.64 -4.99
CA ASP A 115 16.94 4.72 -4.30
C ASP A 115 16.67 5.14 -2.84
N ALA A 116 17.71 5.53 -2.11
CA ALA A 116 17.58 6.09 -0.76
C ALA A 116 16.74 7.38 -0.76
N LEU A 117 16.93 8.24 -1.78
CA LEU A 117 16.11 9.44 -1.98
C LEU A 117 14.63 9.08 -2.16
N LEU A 118 14.31 8.13 -3.02
CA LEU A 118 12.93 7.70 -3.29
C LEU A 118 12.26 7.12 -2.02
N GLN A 119 13.00 6.36 -1.23
CA GLN A 119 12.52 5.86 0.07
C GLN A 119 12.21 7.02 1.04
N GLN A 120 13.10 8.00 1.14
CA GLN A 120 12.91 9.17 1.99
C GLN A 120 11.72 10.03 1.52
N VAL A 121 11.56 10.25 0.21
CA VAL A 121 10.41 10.95 -0.36
C VAL A 121 9.11 10.24 0.00
N GLY A 122 9.06 8.91 -0.20
CA GLY A 122 7.90 8.12 0.19
C GLY A 122 7.55 8.26 1.66
N ALA A 123 8.53 8.17 2.55
CA ALA A 123 8.35 8.34 3.99
C ALA A 123 7.83 9.75 4.35
N ARG A 124 8.38 10.80 3.73
CA ARG A 124 7.95 12.19 3.93
C ARG A 124 6.52 12.43 3.47
N LEU A 125 6.14 11.89 2.31
CA LEU A 125 4.78 12.00 1.81
C LEU A 125 3.78 11.33 2.76
N VAL A 126 4.08 10.13 3.26
CA VAL A 126 3.22 9.44 4.24
C VAL A 126 3.13 10.22 5.55
N HIS A 127 4.23 10.76 6.04
CA HIS A 127 4.24 11.54 7.28
C HIS A 127 3.47 12.86 7.16
N ALA A 128 3.51 13.51 6.00
CA ALA A 128 2.81 14.76 5.75
C ALA A 128 1.33 14.57 5.39
N ALA A 129 0.96 13.40 4.88
CA ALA A 129 -0.42 13.01 4.55
C ALA A 129 -1.24 12.71 5.82
N ARG A 130 -2.58 12.73 5.67
CA ARG A 130 -3.50 12.31 6.73
C ARG A 130 -3.69 10.80 6.71
N HIS A 131 -4.26 10.25 7.78
CA HIS A 131 -4.52 8.81 7.88
C HIS A 131 -5.45 8.28 6.75
N GLU A 132 -6.42 9.08 6.35
CA GLU A 132 -7.36 8.78 5.26
C GLU A 132 -6.75 8.94 3.86
N ASP A 133 -5.68 9.72 3.70
CA ASP A 133 -5.01 9.91 2.42
C ASP A 133 -4.27 8.63 2.00
N ARG A 134 -4.14 8.43 0.70
CA ARG A 134 -3.43 7.26 0.14
C ARG A 134 -2.29 7.72 -0.73
N VAL A 135 -1.10 7.29 -0.37
CA VAL A 135 0.14 7.59 -1.10
C VAL A 135 0.57 6.36 -1.88
N CYS A 136 1.01 6.58 -3.11
CA CYS A 136 1.46 5.55 -4.05
C CYS A 136 2.74 6.00 -4.75
N ARG A 137 3.62 5.07 -5.05
CA ARG A 137 4.66 5.28 -6.05
C ARG A 137 4.17 4.74 -7.39
N HIS A 138 3.99 5.65 -8.36
CA HIS A 138 3.46 5.31 -9.69
C HIS A 138 4.51 4.66 -10.58
N GLY A 139 5.78 5.09 -10.45
CA GLY A 139 6.97 4.58 -11.14
C GLY A 139 8.05 5.64 -11.24
N GLY A 140 9.32 5.25 -11.39
CA GLY A 140 10.40 6.23 -11.45
C GLY A 140 10.39 7.22 -10.29
N GLY A 141 10.32 8.51 -10.61
CA GLY A 141 10.16 9.63 -9.66
C GLY A 141 8.72 10.10 -9.46
N GLU A 142 7.72 9.36 -9.94
CA GLU A 142 6.32 9.75 -9.91
C GLU A 142 5.60 9.16 -8.69
N PHE A 143 4.88 10.02 -7.97
CA PHE A 143 4.05 9.65 -6.83
C PHE A 143 2.62 10.16 -7.01
N LEU A 144 1.65 9.41 -6.48
CA LEU A 144 0.24 9.81 -6.45
C LEU A 144 -0.22 9.93 -5.01
N CYS A 145 -1.05 10.95 -4.75
CA CYS A 145 -1.76 11.07 -3.49
C CYS A 145 -3.26 11.20 -3.77
N LEU A 146 -4.06 10.35 -3.16
CA LEU A 146 -5.51 10.43 -3.18
C LEU A 146 -5.97 11.06 -1.87
N LEU A 147 -6.71 12.16 -1.98
CA LEU A 147 -7.15 12.98 -0.86
C LEU A 147 -8.67 12.94 -0.76
N PRO A 148 -9.25 12.07 0.07
CA PRO A 148 -10.69 12.07 0.32
C PRO A 148 -11.13 13.38 0.98
N GLN A 149 -12.40 13.76 0.75
CA GLN A 149 -13.03 14.95 1.36
C GLN A 149 -12.43 16.32 0.95
N VAL A 150 -11.64 16.34 -0.14
CA VAL A 150 -11.14 17.59 -0.73
C VAL A 150 -11.98 17.92 -1.97
N ARG A 151 -12.74 19.03 -1.90
CA ARG A 151 -13.69 19.47 -2.92
C ARG A 151 -13.25 20.69 -3.71
N ARG A 152 -12.45 21.53 -3.07
CA ARG A 152 -12.13 22.85 -3.56
C ARG A 152 -10.66 22.91 -3.94
N GLU A 153 -10.39 23.61 -5.02
CA GLU A 153 -9.05 23.75 -5.56
C GLU A 153 -8.11 24.45 -4.57
N ASP A 154 -8.61 25.48 -3.84
CA ASP A 154 -7.83 26.18 -2.82
C ASP A 154 -7.36 25.27 -1.68
N HIS A 155 -8.24 24.35 -1.25
CA HIS A 155 -7.88 23.34 -0.25
C HIS A 155 -6.89 22.32 -0.84
N ALA A 156 -7.12 21.84 -2.06
CA ALA A 156 -6.19 20.94 -2.75
C ALA A 156 -4.80 21.58 -2.91
N LEU A 157 -4.72 22.84 -3.30
CA LEU A 157 -3.48 23.62 -3.40
C LEU A 157 -2.76 23.76 -2.05
N SER A 158 -3.49 23.96 -0.96
CA SER A 158 -2.91 24.06 0.38
C SER A 158 -2.28 22.73 0.82
N VAL A 159 -2.97 21.60 0.57
CA VAL A 159 -2.42 20.27 0.88
C VAL A 159 -1.24 19.92 -0.04
N ALA A 160 -1.36 20.22 -1.33
CA ALA A 160 -0.28 20.01 -2.30
C ALA A 160 0.99 20.78 -1.90
N ARG A 161 0.86 22.03 -1.48
CA ARG A 161 1.99 22.85 -0.98
C ARG A 161 2.67 22.18 0.21
N LYS A 162 1.89 21.77 1.22
CA LYS A 162 2.43 21.09 2.40
C LYS A 162 3.22 19.83 2.04
N LEU A 163 2.70 19.03 1.10
CA LEU A 163 3.36 17.80 0.65
C LEU A 163 4.66 18.13 -0.11
N ILE A 164 4.64 19.09 -1.03
CA ILE A 164 5.81 19.51 -1.81
C ILE A 164 6.89 20.12 -0.90
N ASP A 165 6.51 20.99 0.03
CA ASP A 165 7.47 21.57 1.00
C ASP A 165 8.15 20.47 1.84
N SER A 166 7.41 19.44 2.23
CA SER A 166 7.96 18.28 2.93
C SER A 166 8.95 17.47 2.05
N VAL A 167 8.61 17.27 0.77
CA VAL A 167 9.45 16.53 -0.19
C VAL A 167 10.73 17.30 -0.51
N GLN A 168 10.63 18.62 -0.73
CA GLN A 168 11.75 19.48 -1.11
C GLN A 168 12.62 19.92 0.07
N ALA A 169 12.23 19.63 1.31
CA ALA A 169 13.08 19.88 2.46
C ALA A 169 14.45 19.21 2.28
N PRO A 170 15.59 19.86 2.65
CA PRO A 170 16.92 19.33 2.45
C PRO A 170 17.05 17.87 2.87
N LEU A 171 17.74 17.08 2.06
CA LEU A 171 17.98 15.65 2.26
C LEU A 171 19.48 15.43 2.49
N GLU A 172 19.81 14.78 3.60
CA GLU A 172 21.15 14.29 3.89
C GLU A 172 21.16 12.77 3.70
N LEU A 173 21.90 12.30 2.70
CA LEU A 173 22.02 10.90 2.32
C LEU A 173 23.50 10.49 2.44
N GLY A 174 23.90 10.01 3.62
CA GLY A 174 25.30 9.83 3.97
C GLY A 174 26.02 11.19 3.96
N ASP A 175 27.10 11.31 3.18
CA ASP A 175 27.86 12.55 3.03
C ASP A 175 27.28 13.50 1.95
N ALA A 176 26.21 13.09 1.25
CA ALA A 176 25.62 13.87 0.19
C ALA A 176 24.43 14.71 0.71
N ARG A 177 24.51 16.03 0.51
CA ARG A 177 23.36 16.92 0.62
C ARG A 177 22.70 17.06 -0.74
N VAL A 178 21.43 16.69 -0.82
CA VAL A 178 20.65 16.65 -2.06
C VAL A 178 19.52 17.66 -1.99
N ASP A 179 19.47 18.56 -2.97
CA ASP A 179 18.36 19.50 -3.16
C ASP A 179 17.41 18.91 -4.22
N LEU A 180 16.26 18.44 -3.76
CA LEU A 180 15.25 17.82 -4.61
C LEU A 180 14.26 18.87 -5.12
N ARG A 181 13.92 18.79 -6.41
CA ARG A 181 12.84 19.57 -7.01
C ARG A 181 11.68 18.66 -7.36
N ALA A 182 10.49 19.10 -7.01
CA ALA A 182 9.26 18.39 -7.32
C ALA A 182 8.21 19.34 -7.84
N SER A 183 7.37 18.85 -8.74
CA SER A 183 6.21 19.53 -9.27
C SER A 183 4.95 18.72 -8.98
N VAL A 184 3.79 19.38 -8.98
CA VAL A 184 2.51 18.73 -8.66
C VAL A 184 1.42 19.15 -9.63
N GLY A 185 0.63 18.18 -10.08
CA GLY A 185 -0.62 18.38 -10.79
C GLY A 185 -1.80 17.96 -9.93
N ILE A 186 -2.92 18.63 -10.11
CA ILE A 186 -4.13 18.47 -9.30
C ILE A 186 -5.30 18.09 -10.21
N ALA A 187 -6.08 17.10 -9.79
CA ALA A 187 -7.37 16.76 -10.40
C ALA A 187 -8.44 16.58 -9.33
N LEU A 188 -9.59 17.18 -9.52
CA LEU A 188 -10.75 17.14 -8.64
C LEU A 188 -11.87 16.25 -9.22
N TYR A 189 -12.37 15.34 -8.41
CA TYR A 189 -13.57 14.57 -8.74
C TYR A 189 -14.82 15.37 -8.34
N PRO A 190 -15.87 15.39 -9.19
CA PRO A 190 -16.00 14.77 -10.50
C PRO A 190 -15.60 15.69 -11.68
N SER A 191 -15.20 16.94 -11.42
CA SER A 191 -15.00 17.97 -12.45
C SER A 191 -13.91 17.63 -13.46
N ASP A 192 -12.82 17.01 -13.03
CA ASP A 192 -11.64 16.72 -13.86
C ASP A 192 -11.60 15.26 -14.34
N GLY A 193 -12.56 14.42 -13.89
CA GLY A 193 -12.69 13.03 -14.31
C GLY A 193 -13.59 12.20 -13.40
N LEU A 194 -14.18 11.14 -13.98
CA LEU A 194 -15.09 10.23 -13.27
C LEU A 194 -14.42 8.90 -12.90
N THR A 195 -13.20 8.65 -13.38
CA THR A 195 -12.46 7.42 -13.12
C THR A 195 -11.06 7.74 -12.61
N THR A 196 -10.43 6.80 -11.91
CA THR A 196 -9.03 6.93 -11.49
C THR A 196 -8.12 7.25 -12.66
N ALA A 197 -8.31 6.59 -13.80
CA ALA A 197 -7.47 6.80 -14.99
C ALA A 197 -7.61 8.22 -15.56
N THR A 198 -8.83 8.75 -15.66
CA THR A 198 -9.07 10.12 -16.15
C THR A 198 -8.51 11.17 -15.20
N LEU A 199 -8.64 10.97 -13.87
CA LEU A 199 -8.08 11.88 -12.89
C LEU A 199 -6.55 11.87 -12.92
N ILE A 200 -5.90 10.71 -13.05
CA ILE A 200 -4.44 10.61 -13.20
C ILE A 200 -3.99 11.36 -14.47
N ALA A 201 -4.62 11.09 -15.62
CA ALA A 201 -4.26 11.73 -16.87
C ALA A 201 -4.41 13.25 -16.79
N HIS A 202 -5.49 13.73 -16.18
CA HIS A 202 -5.75 15.17 -16.00
C HIS A 202 -4.70 15.80 -15.06
N ALA A 203 -4.40 15.19 -13.92
CA ALA A 203 -3.38 15.68 -13.01
C ALA A 203 -1.99 15.69 -13.66
N ALA A 204 -1.62 14.64 -14.40
CA ALA A 204 -0.33 14.54 -15.08
C ALA A 204 -0.15 15.65 -16.14
N THR A 205 -1.20 16.04 -16.87
CA THR A 205 -1.13 17.13 -17.86
C THR A 205 -1.06 18.53 -17.22
N ARG A 206 -1.48 18.67 -15.96
CA ARG A 206 -1.47 19.93 -15.20
C ARG A 206 -0.29 20.05 -14.25
N VAL A 207 0.71 19.19 -14.36
CA VAL A 207 1.93 19.30 -13.56
C VAL A 207 2.55 20.68 -13.79
N SER A 208 2.55 21.51 -12.79
CA SER A 208 3.11 22.83 -12.83
C SER A 208 4.05 23.06 -11.65
N ARG A 209 5.13 23.86 -11.90
CA ARG A 209 6.10 24.28 -10.88
C ARG A 209 5.53 25.35 -9.94
N VAL A 210 4.26 25.27 -9.58
CA VAL A 210 3.57 26.33 -8.83
C VAL A 210 4.20 26.59 -7.46
N PHE A 211 5.11 25.71 -7.00
CA PHE A 211 5.66 25.74 -5.64
C PHE A 211 7.18 25.74 -5.58
N THR A 212 7.89 26.10 -6.66
CA THR A 212 9.33 26.35 -6.55
C THR A 212 9.56 27.56 -5.66
N THR A 213 9.94 27.35 -4.42
CA THR A 213 10.58 28.38 -3.63
C THR A 213 11.89 28.73 -4.31
N ASN A 214 11.93 29.93 -4.95
CA ASN A 214 13.15 30.53 -5.46
C ASN A 214 14.12 30.79 -4.29
N THR A 215 14.98 29.84 -4.00
CA THR A 215 16.22 30.12 -3.29
C THR A 215 17.33 29.76 -4.26
N PRO A 216 18.03 30.75 -4.86
CA PRO A 216 19.22 30.48 -5.65
C PRO A 216 20.30 30.00 -4.68
N THR A 217 20.46 28.71 -4.54
CA THR A 217 21.61 28.17 -3.80
C THR A 217 22.85 28.27 -4.69
N SER A 218 23.66 29.28 -4.41
CA SER A 218 25.03 29.36 -4.86
C SER A 218 25.74 28.04 -4.54
N ALA A 219 26.26 27.41 -5.59
CA ALA A 219 27.10 26.25 -5.49
C ALA A 219 28.32 26.54 -4.59
N GLN A 220 28.30 26.08 -3.36
CA GLN A 220 29.52 26.02 -2.55
C GLN A 220 30.30 24.80 -2.99
N THR A 221 31.38 25.12 -3.75
CA THR A 221 32.44 24.20 -4.10
C THR A 221 33.11 23.70 -2.82
N ILE A 222 32.96 22.43 -2.53
CA ILE A 222 33.73 21.77 -1.46
C ILE A 222 35.15 21.60 -1.96
N PRO A 223 36.22 22.10 -1.26
CA PRO A 223 37.59 21.93 -1.69
C PRO A 223 37.97 20.44 -1.61
N SER A 224 38.50 19.94 -2.73
CA SER A 224 39.12 18.63 -2.86
C SER A 224 40.38 18.57 -1.95
N HIS A 225 40.27 17.93 -0.82
CA HIS A 225 41.46 17.51 -0.06
C HIS A 225 41.90 16.13 -0.58
N ALA A 226 42.87 16.17 -1.48
CA ALA A 226 43.70 15.01 -1.79
C ALA A 226 44.69 14.79 -0.64
N PRO A 227 44.83 13.58 -0.11
CA PRO A 227 45.89 13.26 0.85
C PRO A 227 47.20 13.11 0.07
N THR A 228 48.08 14.07 0.24
CA THR A 228 49.50 13.98 -0.18
C THR A 228 50.20 12.87 0.60
N ALA A 229 50.49 11.78 -0.07
CA ALA A 229 51.42 10.76 0.42
C ALA A 229 52.84 11.36 0.46
N ARG A 230 53.36 11.64 1.64
CA ARG A 230 54.82 11.89 1.83
C ARG A 230 55.53 10.56 2.02
N ALA A 231 56.23 10.18 0.98
CA ALA A 231 57.30 9.20 1.07
C ALA A 231 58.46 9.80 1.89
N HIS A 232 58.82 9.21 3.02
CA HIS A 232 60.11 9.37 3.64
C HIS A 232 60.92 8.12 3.40
N ALA A 233 61.79 8.23 2.40
CA ALA A 233 62.98 7.39 2.33
C ALA A 233 64.03 8.01 3.27
N THR A 234 64.52 7.22 4.21
CA THR A 234 65.79 7.49 4.87
C THR A 234 66.58 6.19 4.95
N LEU A 235 67.60 6.19 4.14
CA LEU A 235 68.75 5.29 4.15
C LEU A 235 69.70 5.67 5.30
N ARG A 236 70.34 4.71 5.94
CA ARG A 236 71.62 4.62 6.64
C ARG A 236 71.42 3.94 7.99
N ALA A 237 72.18 2.97 8.41
CA ALA A 237 73.47 2.37 8.07
C ALA A 237 73.44 0.94 8.59
#